data_773deb1372bbe22a298dc55a014c3665
#
_entry.id   773deb1372bbe22a298dc55a014c3665
#
_cell.length_a   1.000
_cell.length_b   1.000
_cell.length_c   1.000
_cell.angle_alpha   90.00
_cell.angle_beta   90.00
_cell.angle_gamma   90.00
#
_symmetry.space_group_name_H-M   'P 1'
#
loop_
_entity.id
_entity.type
_entity.pdbx_description
1 polymer ?
#
loop_
_entity_poly.entity_id
_entity_poly.type
_entity_poly.pdbx_seq_one_letter_code
_entity_poly.pdbx_strand_id
1 'polypeptide(L)'
;MNTLSAERQNNIQEQLSNEQKLVSFDMRELTIEFYVTKYLTNIDQDDNEIYVPDYQREFVWDIARQSRFIESLLLGLPVPFIFTAEIPETGRLEIVDGSQRIRTMAAFLSNELQLKGLEKLTEFNDIRFGQLPSATQRMFKNIAIRMIVLSSRATEEVRKEMFDRINTSSVPLVPMETRRGVYRGEFMTFITELAKNETFKALCPFAKFSEKRHEEEELILRFFAFIDAYPDYRQVEYKG
;
A
#
# COMPACT_ATOMS: atom_id res chain seq x y z
N MET A 1 42.05 14.57 -3.26
CA MET A 1 40.78 14.10 -3.79
C MET A 1 41.10 12.91 -4.69
N ASN A 2 40.61 11.71 -4.34
CA ASN A 2 40.78 10.52 -5.19
C ASN A 2 39.83 10.63 -6.39
N THR A 3 40.35 11.03 -7.54
CA THR A 3 39.62 11.02 -8.80
C THR A 3 39.47 9.57 -9.30
N LEU A 4 38.27 9.15 -9.59
CA LEU A 4 37.97 7.83 -10.17
C LEU A 4 38.65 7.71 -11.55
N SER A 5 39.10 6.50 -11.91
CA SER A 5 39.61 6.25 -13.25
C SER A 5 38.54 6.47 -14.33
N ALA A 6 38.93 6.86 -15.54
CA ALA A 6 38.04 7.10 -16.65
C ALA A 6 37.17 5.86 -16.98
N GLU A 7 37.75 4.68 -16.94
CA GLU A 7 37.07 3.40 -17.10
C GLU A 7 35.93 3.21 -16.06
N ARG A 8 36.20 3.50 -14.79
CA ARG A 8 35.18 3.38 -13.73
C ARG A 8 34.09 4.43 -13.86
N GLN A 9 34.41 5.63 -14.35
CA GLN A 9 33.43 6.65 -14.65
C GLN A 9 32.47 6.20 -15.77
N ASN A 10 33.01 5.61 -16.84
CA ASN A 10 32.20 5.08 -17.94
C ASN A 10 31.30 3.93 -17.49
N ASN A 11 31.83 2.99 -16.72
CA ASN A 11 31.05 1.86 -16.20
C ASN A 11 29.89 2.33 -15.28
N ILE A 12 30.13 3.36 -14.45
CA ILE A 12 29.07 3.98 -13.63
C ILE A 12 27.97 4.58 -14.51
N GLN A 13 28.34 5.31 -15.56
CA GLN A 13 27.38 5.93 -16.49
C GLN A 13 26.57 4.89 -17.26
N GLU A 14 27.21 3.84 -17.72
CA GLU A 14 26.56 2.75 -18.46
C GLU A 14 25.58 1.97 -17.56
N GLN A 15 26.02 1.61 -16.35
CA GLN A 15 25.16 0.95 -15.37
C GLN A 15 23.94 1.81 -15.04
N LEU A 16 24.14 3.11 -14.73
CA LEU A 16 23.07 4.03 -14.43
C LEU A 16 22.06 4.14 -15.58
N SER A 17 22.56 4.29 -16.81
CA SER A 17 21.72 4.41 -18.01
C SER A 17 20.89 3.13 -18.26
N ASN A 18 21.48 1.96 -18.02
CA ASN A 18 20.79 0.68 -18.22
C ASN A 18 19.68 0.48 -17.19
N GLU A 19 19.97 0.73 -15.90
CA GLU A 19 18.99 0.60 -14.83
C GLU A 19 17.83 1.62 -14.97
N GLN A 20 18.13 2.87 -15.38
CA GLN A 20 17.12 3.88 -15.58
C GLN A 20 16.13 3.53 -16.71
N LYS A 21 16.55 2.80 -17.74
CA LYS A 21 15.66 2.37 -18.85
C LYS A 21 14.59 1.36 -18.40
N LEU A 22 14.83 0.65 -17.31
CA LEU A 22 13.91 -0.34 -16.77
C LEU A 22 12.75 0.30 -15.98
N VAL A 23 12.92 1.56 -15.56
CA VAL A 23 11.91 2.28 -14.78
C VAL A 23 11.00 3.06 -15.72
N SER A 24 9.76 2.62 -15.87
CA SER A 24 8.74 3.32 -16.64
C SER A 24 7.54 3.63 -15.76
N PHE A 25 7.21 4.91 -15.61
CA PHE A 25 6.06 5.37 -14.86
C PHE A 25 5.37 6.55 -15.55
N ASP A 26 4.09 6.73 -15.25
CA ASP A 26 3.28 7.87 -15.65
C ASP A 26 2.81 8.63 -14.41
N MET A 27 2.69 9.94 -14.49
CA MET A 27 2.17 10.77 -13.40
C MET A 27 0.80 11.31 -13.80
N ARG A 28 -0.21 10.97 -13.00
CA ARG A 28 -1.58 11.44 -13.18
C ARG A 28 -1.96 12.37 -12.04
N GLU A 29 -2.61 13.48 -12.36
CA GLU A 29 -3.15 14.42 -11.37
C GLU A 29 -4.64 14.59 -11.66
N LEU A 30 -5.47 13.97 -10.82
CA LEU A 30 -6.92 13.88 -11.00
C LEU A 30 -7.61 14.17 -9.68
N THR A 31 -8.90 14.49 -9.74
CA THR A 31 -9.67 14.88 -8.55
C THR A 31 -9.92 13.72 -7.61
N ILE A 32 -10.12 14.04 -6.31
CA ILE A 32 -10.54 13.05 -5.30
C ILE A 32 -11.80 12.30 -5.78
N GLU A 33 -12.80 13.02 -6.29
CA GLU A 33 -14.04 12.40 -6.77
C GLU A 33 -13.76 11.36 -7.86
N PHE A 34 -12.87 11.66 -8.81
CA PHE A 34 -12.50 10.71 -9.86
C PHE A 34 -11.89 9.43 -9.28
N TYR A 35 -10.85 9.58 -8.45
CA TYR A 35 -10.16 8.41 -7.88
C TYR A 35 -11.08 7.56 -7.00
N VAL A 36 -11.89 8.22 -6.15
CA VAL A 36 -12.84 7.52 -5.28
C VAL A 36 -13.92 6.81 -6.08
N THR A 37 -14.42 7.43 -7.15
CA THR A 37 -15.39 6.78 -8.04
C THR A 37 -14.79 5.52 -8.67
N LYS A 38 -13.55 5.58 -9.20
CA LYS A 38 -12.86 4.42 -9.77
C LYS A 38 -12.53 3.32 -8.75
N TYR A 39 -12.33 3.70 -7.50
CA TYR A 39 -12.11 2.78 -6.41
C TYR A 39 -13.41 2.09 -5.96
N LEU A 40 -14.53 2.82 -5.88
CA LEU A 40 -15.80 2.29 -5.35
C LEU A 40 -16.65 1.57 -6.39
N THR A 41 -16.57 1.95 -7.68
CA THR A 41 -17.37 1.32 -8.73
C THR A 41 -16.99 -0.16 -8.85
N ASN A 42 -17.99 -1.04 -8.74
CA ASN A 42 -17.83 -2.50 -8.79
C ASN A 42 -16.96 -3.12 -7.68
N ILE A 43 -16.76 -2.41 -6.56
CA ILE A 43 -15.92 -2.92 -5.46
C ILE A 43 -16.43 -4.24 -4.89
N ASP A 44 -17.75 -4.41 -4.79
CA ASP A 44 -18.38 -5.64 -4.28
C ASP A 44 -18.21 -6.84 -5.22
N GLN A 45 -17.89 -6.57 -6.48
CA GLN A 45 -17.65 -7.59 -7.52
C GLN A 45 -16.16 -7.85 -7.72
N ASP A 46 -15.30 -7.17 -6.96
CA ASP A 46 -13.84 -7.18 -7.12
C ASP A 46 -13.39 -6.84 -8.57
N ASP A 47 -14.12 -5.94 -9.23
CA ASP A 47 -13.88 -5.49 -10.60
C ASP A 47 -13.75 -3.97 -10.73
N ASN A 48 -13.33 -3.30 -9.66
CA ASN A 48 -13.05 -1.88 -9.65
C ASN A 48 -11.72 -1.56 -10.36
N GLU A 49 -11.68 -0.44 -11.07
CA GLU A 49 -10.51 -0.03 -11.87
C GLU A 49 -9.28 0.26 -11.00
N ILE A 50 -9.47 0.85 -9.82
CA ILE A 50 -8.42 1.06 -8.82
C ILE A 50 -8.75 0.18 -7.63
N TYR A 51 -7.83 -0.70 -7.25
CA TYR A 51 -8.10 -1.64 -6.15
C TYR A 51 -6.95 -1.73 -5.15
N VAL A 52 -7.31 -2.11 -3.94
CA VAL A 52 -6.35 -2.44 -2.89
C VAL A 52 -6.19 -3.96 -2.88
N PRO A 53 -4.97 -4.46 -3.11
CA PRO A 53 -4.74 -5.90 -3.11
C PRO A 53 -4.96 -6.52 -1.73
N ASP A 54 -5.26 -7.83 -1.69
CA ASP A 54 -5.60 -8.56 -0.47
C ASP A 54 -4.57 -8.44 0.64
N TYR A 55 -3.30 -8.40 0.27
CA TYR A 55 -2.20 -8.28 1.23
C TYR A 55 -2.09 -6.88 1.87
N GLN A 56 -2.80 -5.86 1.34
CA GLN A 56 -2.91 -4.52 1.91
C GLN A 56 -4.32 -4.19 2.40
N ARG A 57 -5.24 -5.16 2.42
CA ARG A 57 -6.66 -4.91 2.71
C ARG A 57 -6.93 -4.46 4.14
N GLU A 58 -6.00 -4.59 5.06
CA GLU A 58 -6.22 -4.12 6.42
C GLU A 58 -6.21 -2.59 6.52
N PHE A 59 -7.29 -2.07 7.11
CA PHE A 59 -7.42 -0.64 7.39
C PHE A 59 -6.88 -0.35 8.79
N VAL A 60 -5.68 0.21 8.87
CA VAL A 60 -4.92 0.39 10.11
C VAL A 60 -5.11 1.78 10.73
N TRP A 61 -5.50 2.78 9.93
CA TRP A 61 -5.68 4.14 10.44
C TRP A 61 -6.89 4.24 11.36
N ASP A 62 -6.68 4.72 12.58
CA ASP A 62 -7.74 5.11 13.49
C ASP A 62 -8.49 6.36 12.99
N ILE A 63 -9.63 6.67 13.61
CA ILE A 63 -10.47 7.82 13.25
C ILE A 63 -9.70 9.14 13.36
N ALA A 64 -8.82 9.30 14.35
CA ALA A 64 -8.05 10.51 14.55
C ALA A 64 -7.07 10.75 13.39
N ARG A 65 -6.36 9.72 12.95
CA ARG A 65 -5.43 9.78 11.81
C ARG A 65 -6.16 10.02 10.49
N GLN A 66 -7.31 9.36 10.28
CA GLN A 66 -8.17 9.60 9.13
C GLN A 66 -8.65 11.06 9.09
N SER A 67 -9.15 11.56 10.22
CA SER A 67 -9.66 12.93 10.32
C SER A 67 -8.57 13.97 10.06
N ARG A 68 -7.37 13.76 10.62
CA ARG A 68 -6.21 14.64 10.38
C ARG A 68 -5.77 14.64 8.90
N PHE A 69 -5.89 13.52 8.21
CA PHE A 69 -5.62 13.46 6.77
C PHE A 69 -6.66 14.25 5.97
N ILE A 70 -7.95 14.13 6.29
CA ILE A 70 -9.01 14.93 5.65
C ILE A 70 -8.81 16.44 5.96
N GLU A 71 -8.45 16.79 7.18
CA GLU A 71 -8.09 18.17 7.55
C GLU A 71 -6.95 18.71 6.69
N SER A 72 -5.90 17.91 6.47
CA SER A 72 -4.77 18.29 5.63
C SER A 72 -5.20 18.58 4.19
N LEU A 73 -6.09 17.76 3.63
CA LEU A 73 -6.65 17.98 2.29
C LEU A 73 -7.49 19.27 2.23
N LEU A 74 -8.37 19.50 3.22
CA LEU A 74 -9.19 20.70 3.29
C LEU A 74 -8.36 21.99 3.44
N LEU A 75 -7.24 21.91 4.14
CA LEU A 75 -6.29 23.02 4.32
C LEU A 75 -5.38 23.22 3.09
N GLY A 76 -5.45 22.35 2.08
CA GLY A 76 -4.58 22.43 0.90
C GLY A 76 -3.12 22.09 1.20
N LEU A 77 -2.84 21.36 2.29
CA LEU A 77 -1.49 20.92 2.60
C LEU A 77 -1.03 19.83 1.61
N PRO A 78 0.25 19.80 1.24
CA PRO A 78 0.77 18.76 0.37
C PRO A 78 0.66 17.39 1.04
N VAL A 79 0.09 16.42 0.32
CA VAL A 79 -0.02 15.03 0.76
C VAL A 79 0.87 14.14 -0.10
N PRO A 80 1.37 13.03 0.45
CA PRO A 80 2.16 12.08 -0.32
C PRO A 80 1.38 11.52 -1.52
N PHE A 81 2.08 11.21 -2.61
CA PHE A 81 1.51 10.61 -3.82
C PHE A 81 0.89 9.24 -3.52
N ILE A 82 -0.12 8.87 -4.31
CA ILE A 82 -0.59 7.49 -4.36
C ILE A 82 0.26 6.78 -5.42
N PHE A 83 0.76 5.60 -5.09
CA PHE A 83 1.53 4.77 -6.02
C PHE A 83 0.69 3.57 -6.43
N THR A 84 0.61 3.34 -7.73
CA THR A 84 -0.12 2.21 -8.31
C THR A 84 0.74 1.49 -9.34
N ALA A 85 0.45 0.23 -9.58
CA ALA A 85 1.01 -0.56 -10.67
C ALA A 85 -0.12 -0.99 -11.60
N GLU A 86 0.08 -0.82 -12.90
CA GLU A 86 -0.84 -1.31 -13.91
C GLU A 86 -0.66 -2.82 -14.08
N ILE A 87 -1.78 -3.55 -14.03
CA ILE A 87 -1.81 -5.01 -14.25
C ILE A 87 -2.00 -5.27 -15.74
N PRO A 88 -1.03 -5.92 -16.42
CA PRO A 88 -1.05 -6.06 -17.89
C PRO A 88 -2.30 -6.75 -18.42
N GLU A 89 -2.79 -7.77 -17.71
CA GLU A 89 -3.88 -8.62 -18.14
C GLU A 89 -5.25 -7.94 -18.10
N THR A 90 -5.42 -6.99 -17.17
CA THR A 90 -6.73 -6.36 -16.92
C THR A 90 -6.74 -4.85 -17.15
N GLY A 91 -5.57 -4.20 -17.21
CA GLY A 91 -5.45 -2.75 -17.22
C GLY A 91 -5.86 -2.08 -15.90
N ARG A 92 -6.18 -2.84 -14.87
CA ARG A 92 -6.54 -2.32 -13.54
C ARG A 92 -5.30 -1.75 -12.84
N LEU A 93 -5.53 -0.82 -11.93
CA LEU A 93 -4.49 -0.18 -11.13
C LEU A 93 -4.48 -0.75 -9.71
N GLU A 94 -3.46 -1.53 -9.40
CA GLU A 94 -3.19 -2.05 -8.08
C GLU A 94 -2.50 -0.98 -7.23
N ILE A 95 -3.01 -0.69 -6.05
CA ILE A 95 -2.38 0.27 -5.14
C ILE A 95 -1.15 -0.36 -4.50
N VAL A 96 0.00 0.27 -4.72
CA VAL A 96 1.30 -0.09 -4.13
C VAL A 96 1.49 0.63 -2.78
N ASP A 97 1.23 1.94 -2.75
CA ASP A 97 1.19 2.75 -1.53
C ASP A 97 0.07 3.78 -1.60
N GLY A 98 -0.55 4.07 -0.48
CA GLY A 98 -1.67 5.00 -0.36
C GLY A 98 -3.02 4.33 -0.15
N SER A 99 -3.08 3.05 0.13
CA SER A 99 -4.32 2.30 0.41
C SER A 99 -5.13 2.94 1.54
N GLN A 100 -4.48 3.38 2.62
CA GLN A 100 -5.14 4.06 3.74
C GLN A 100 -5.72 5.42 3.32
N ARG A 101 -5.01 6.14 2.42
CA ARG A 101 -5.42 7.46 1.92
C ARG A 101 -6.66 7.36 1.04
N ILE A 102 -6.67 6.45 0.06
CA ILE A 102 -7.84 6.30 -0.83
C ILE A 102 -9.06 5.81 -0.07
N ARG A 103 -8.89 4.86 0.86
CA ARG A 103 -9.99 4.37 1.71
C ARG A 103 -10.54 5.46 2.62
N THR A 104 -9.68 6.33 3.19
CA THR A 104 -10.14 7.45 4.01
C THR A 104 -10.92 8.45 3.19
N MET A 105 -10.47 8.79 1.97
CA MET A 105 -11.22 9.66 1.07
C MET A 105 -12.56 9.02 0.68
N ALA A 106 -12.57 7.72 0.39
CA ALA A 106 -13.79 6.99 0.07
C ALA A 106 -14.77 6.98 1.23
N ALA A 107 -14.33 6.61 2.43
CA ALA A 107 -15.17 6.61 3.63
C ALA A 107 -15.75 7.99 3.96
N PHE A 108 -14.99 9.06 3.71
CA PHE A 108 -15.48 10.42 3.91
C PHE A 108 -16.53 10.79 2.85
N LEU A 109 -16.27 10.60 1.56
CA LEU A 109 -17.22 10.87 0.48
C LEU A 109 -18.49 10.03 0.57
N SER A 110 -18.38 8.77 1.02
CA SER A 110 -19.51 7.86 1.26
C SER A 110 -20.28 8.18 2.55
N ASN A 111 -19.92 9.26 3.26
CA ASN A 111 -20.57 9.67 4.49
C ASN A 111 -20.44 8.68 5.67
N GLU A 112 -19.44 7.81 5.62
CA GLU A 112 -19.12 6.81 6.66
C GLU A 112 -18.24 7.39 7.76
N LEU A 113 -17.22 8.18 7.36
CA LEU A 113 -16.29 8.81 8.29
C LEU A 113 -16.89 10.08 8.90
N GLN A 114 -16.96 10.11 10.24
CA GLN A 114 -17.22 11.30 11.04
C GLN A 114 -15.89 11.86 11.53
N LEU A 115 -15.59 13.12 11.22
CA LEU A 115 -14.34 13.77 11.60
C LEU A 115 -14.27 13.98 13.12
N LYS A 116 -13.10 13.71 13.71
CA LYS A 116 -12.87 13.87 15.16
C LYS A 116 -11.45 14.32 15.46
N GLY A 117 -11.32 15.12 16.51
CA GLY A 117 -10.03 15.52 17.05
C GLY A 117 -9.23 16.46 16.13
N LEU A 118 -9.93 17.24 15.30
CA LEU A 118 -9.31 18.26 14.46
C LEU A 118 -8.86 19.44 15.32
N GLU A 119 -7.64 19.90 15.07
CA GLU A 119 -7.01 21.00 15.85
C GLU A 119 -7.11 22.36 15.13
N LYS A 120 -7.15 22.38 13.81
CA LYS A 120 -7.21 23.61 13.01
C LYS A 120 -8.62 23.92 12.55
N LEU A 121 -9.35 22.91 12.08
CA LEU A 121 -10.72 23.03 11.60
C LEU A 121 -11.71 22.54 12.65
N THR A 122 -11.68 23.14 13.85
CA THR A 122 -12.46 22.68 15.02
C THR A 122 -13.96 22.58 14.77
N GLU A 123 -14.53 23.48 13.93
CA GLU A 123 -15.94 23.47 13.53
C GLU A 123 -16.32 22.26 12.67
N PHE A 124 -15.34 21.52 12.13
CA PHE A 124 -15.56 20.29 11.36
C PHE A 124 -15.59 19.04 12.25
N ASN A 125 -15.31 19.17 13.56
CA ASN A 125 -15.46 18.04 14.47
C ASN A 125 -16.90 17.57 14.51
N ASP A 126 -17.06 16.23 14.57
CA ASP A 126 -18.34 15.53 14.56
C ASP A 126 -19.18 15.69 13.27
N ILE A 127 -18.61 16.28 12.21
CA ILE A 127 -19.24 16.49 10.91
C ILE A 127 -18.90 15.31 9.97
N ARG A 128 -19.88 14.90 9.17
CA ARG A 128 -19.75 13.99 8.02
C ARG A 128 -19.79 14.79 6.73
N PHE A 129 -19.32 14.22 5.63
CA PHE A 129 -19.24 14.89 4.33
C PHE A 129 -20.57 15.51 3.88
N GLY A 130 -21.68 14.76 4.00
CA GLY A 130 -23.01 15.23 3.60
C GLY A 130 -23.55 16.41 4.40
N GLN A 131 -22.98 16.70 5.57
CA GLN A 131 -23.36 17.82 6.44
C GLN A 131 -22.59 19.11 6.11
N LEU A 132 -21.54 19.03 5.28
CA LEU A 132 -20.77 20.19 4.86
C LEU A 132 -21.61 21.12 3.96
N PRO A 133 -21.32 22.44 3.96
CA PRO A 133 -21.89 23.36 2.96
C PRO A 133 -21.58 22.87 1.55
N SER A 134 -22.53 23.01 0.62
CA SER A 134 -22.38 22.53 -0.76
C SER A 134 -21.13 23.05 -1.49
N ALA A 135 -20.70 24.28 -1.16
CA ALA A 135 -19.47 24.85 -1.69
C ALA A 135 -18.22 24.07 -1.22
N THR A 136 -18.19 23.72 0.08
CA THR A 136 -17.10 22.93 0.69
C THR A 136 -17.07 21.50 0.14
N GLN A 137 -18.26 20.89 -0.06
CA GLN A 137 -18.37 19.57 -0.69
C GLN A 137 -17.76 19.59 -2.11
N ARG A 138 -18.14 20.57 -2.93
CA ARG A 138 -17.59 20.74 -4.30
C ARG A 138 -16.10 21.00 -4.27
N MET A 139 -15.62 21.86 -3.36
CA MET A 139 -14.19 22.13 -3.19
C MET A 139 -13.44 20.83 -2.88
N PHE A 140 -13.88 20.06 -1.89
CA PHE A 140 -13.23 18.80 -1.50
C PHE A 140 -13.16 17.78 -2.64
N LYS A 141 -14.28 17.57 -3.35
CA LYS A 141 -14.36 16.69 -4.52
C LYS A 141 -13.35 17.03 -5.61
N ASN A 142 -13.11 18.34 -5.81
CA ASN A 142 -12.22 18.87 -6.86
C ASN A 142 -10.75 19.02 -6.42
N ILE A 143 -10.38 18.66 -5.19
CA ILE A 143 -8.97 18.63 -4.79
C ILE A 143 -8.23 17.64 -5.68
N ALA A 144 -7.15 18.12 -6.31
CA ALA A 144 -6.30 17.29 -7.15
C ALA A 144 -5.33 16.46 -6.30
N ILE A 145 -5.25 15.18 -6.56
CA ILE A 145 -4.30 14.23 -5.95
C ILE A 145 -3.39 13.68 -7.04
N ARG A 146 -2.10 13.59 -6.74
CA ARG A 146 -1.12 12.99 -7.64
C ARG A 146 -1.01 11.50 -7.42
N MET A 147 -1.04 10.77 -8.53
CA MET A 147 -0.84 9.33 -8.59
C MET A 147 0.31 9.02 -9.53
N ILE A 148 1.24 8.20 -9.09
CA ILE A 148 2.28 7.63 -9.93
C ILE A 148 1.83 6.22 -10.32
N VAL A 149 1.76 5.98 -11.62
CA VAL A 149 1.35 4.69 -12.19
C VAL A 149 2.59 4.01 -12.75
N LEU A 150 3.01 2.92 -12.14
CA LEU A 150 4.06 2.07 -12.67
C LEU A 150 3.52 1.34 -13.90
N SER A 151 4.21 1.51 -15.02
CA SER A 151 3.80 0.90 -16.28
C SER A 151 3.87 -0.62 -16.21
N SER A 152 2.95 -1.27 -16.90
CA SER A 152 2.98 -2.71 -17.18
C SER A 152 4.25 -3.19 -17.88
N ARG A 153 5.00 -2.26 -18.50
CA ARG A 153 6.30 -2.54 -19.16
C ARG A 153 7.46 -2.70 -18.19
N ALA A 154 7.32 -2.26 -16.93
CA ALA A 154 8.33 -2.50 -15.91
C ALA A 154 8.39 -4.00 -15.60
N THR A 155 9.62 -4.56 -15.52
CA THR A 155 9.78 -5.97 -15.16
C THR A 155 9.27 -6.23 -13.74
N GLU A 156 8.94 -7.49 -13.43
CA GLU A 156 8.47 -7.87 -12.10
C GLU A 156 9.50 -7.53 -11.01
N GLU A 157 10.79 -7.68 -11.33
CA GLU A 157 11.89 -7.32 -10.43
C GLU A 157 11.93 -5.82 -10.13
N VAL A 158 11.77 -4.97 -11.14
CA VAL A 158 11.72 -3.51 -10.97
C VAL A 158 10.49 -3.08 -10.18
N ARG A 159 9.33 -3.69 -10.44
CA ARG A 159 8.12 -3.44 -9.64
C ARG A 159 8.33 -3.81 -8.18
N LYS A 160 8.93 -4.96 -7.92
CA LYS A 160 9.26 -5.43 -6.57
C LYS A 160 10.18 -4.47 -5.86
N GLU A 161 11.29 -4.07 -6.51
CA GLU A 161 12.25 -3.15 -5.92
C GLU A 161 11.64 -1.79 -5.61
N MET A 162 10.83 -1.26 -6.54
CA MET A 162 10.08 -0.02 -6.29
C MET A 162 9.07 -0.15 -5.14
N PHE A 163 8.38 -1.29 -5.07
CA PHE A 163 7.46 -1.60 -4.00
C PHE A 163 8.16 -1.56 -2.63
N ASP A 164 9.30 -2.22 -2.52
CA ASP A 164 10.10 -2.24 -1.28
C ASP A 164 10.60 -0.84 -0.90
N ARG A 165 11.11 -0.07 -1.86
CA ARG A 165 11.63 1.29 -1.63
C ARG A 165 10.55 2.30 -1.28
N ILE A 166 9.38 2.24 -1.90
CA ILE A 166 8.26 3.14 -1.63
C ILE A 166 7.68 2.86 -0.24
N ASN A 167 7.50 1.59 0.12
CA ASN A 167 6.95 1.20 1.42
C ASN A 167 7.88 1.47 2.60
N THR A 168 9.20 1.54 2.39
CA THR A 168 10.15 1.91 3.45
C THR A 168 10.03 3.37 3.90
N SER A 169 9.39 4.23 3.12
CA SER A 169 9.19 5.66 3.44
C SER A 169 7.86 5.98 4.15
N SER A 170 6.92 5.04 4.25
CA SER A 170 5.64 5.19 4.94
C SER A 170 5.56 4.32 6.20
N VAL A 171 4.37 3.97 6.69
CA VAL A 171 4.28 2.92 7.75
C VAL A 171 4.79 1.62 7.14
N PRO A 172 5.93 1.07 7.61
CA PRO A 172 6.51 -0.10 6.97
C PRO A 172 5.51 -1.24 6.92
N LEU A 173 5.32 -1.83 5.74
CA LEU A 173 4.64 -3.11 5.64
C LEU A 173 5.38 -4.12 6.52
N VAL A 174 4.65 -4.95 7.22
CA VAL A 174 5.29 -6.08 7.91
C VAL A 174 5.85 -7.06 6.87
N PRO A 175 6.89 -7.82 7.22
CA PRO A 175 7.57 -8.73 6.28
C PRO A 175 6.59 -9.64 5.53
N MET A 176 5.50 -10.07 6.17
CA MET A 176 4.50 -10.93 5.55
C MET A 176 3.67 -10.22 4.48
N GLU A 177 3.30 -8.96 4.70
CA GLU A 177 2.58 -8.14 3.69
C GLU A 177 3.44 -7.95 2.44
N THR A 178 4.73 -7.65 2.62
CA THR A 178 5.69 -7.55 1.51
C THR A 178 5.80 -8.87 0.76
N ARG A 179 5.93 -10.01 1.47
CA ARG A 179 6.03 -11.34 0.83
C ARG A 179 4.79 -11.70 0.03
N ARG A 180 3.59 -11.40 0.53
CA ARG A 180 2.33 -11.64 -0.20
C ARG A 180 2.23 -10.81 -1.49
N GLY A 181 2.77 -9.59 -1.48
CA GLY A 181 2.83 -8.75 -2.67
C GLY A 181 3.78 -9.26 -3.75
N VAL A 182 4.87 -9.87 -3.31
CA VAL A 182 5.98 -10.30 -4.15
C VAL A 182 5.83 -11.73 -4.65
N TYR A 183 5.47 -12.66 -3.76
CA TYR A 183 5.40 -14.09 -4.05
C TYR A 183 3.94 -14.52 -4.15
N ARG A 184 3.36 -14.36 -5.35
CA ARG A 184 2.01 -14.83 -5.65
C ARG A 184 2.08 -16.29 -6.12
N GLY A 185 1.12 -17.12 -5.70
CA GLY A 185 1.03 -18.51 -6.14
C GLY A 185 0.31 -19.41 -5.14
N GLU A 186 0.18 -20.68 -5.53
CA GLU A 186 -0.56 -21.70 -4.75
C GLU A 186 -0.03 -21.86 -3.32
N PHE A 187 1.28 -21.71 -3.11
CA PHE A 187 1.87 -21.83 -1.78
C PHE A 187 1.42 -20.70 -0.85
N MET A 188 1.35 -19.46 -1.34
CA MET A 188 0.85 -18.33 -0.53
C MET A 188 -0.64 -18.45 -0.23
N THR A 189 -1.42 -18.95 -1.18
CA THR A 189 -2.85 -19.26 -0.97
C THR A 189 -2.99 -20.31 0.12
N PHE A 190 -2.21 -21.38 0.07
CA PHE A 190 -2.18 -22.43 1.08
C PHE A 190 -1.81 -21.91 2.48
N ILE A 191 -0.79 -21.06 2.62
CA ILE A 191 -0.43 -20.42 3.89
C ILE A 191 -1.62 -19.62 4.46
N THR A 192 -2.29 -18.84 3.59
CA THR A 192 -3.45 -18.02 3.99
C THR A 192 -4.64 -18.89 4.45
N GLU A 193 -4.87 -20.01 3.80
CA GLU A 193 -5.92 -20.97 4.20
C GLU A 193 -5.60 -21.65 5.53
N LEU A 194 -4.34 -22.05 5.74
CA LEU A 194 -3.89 -22.63 7.00
C LEU A 194 -4.04 -21.66 8.17
N ALA A 195 -3.76 -20.37 7.97
CA ALA A 195 -3.92 -19.35 9.00
C ALA A 195 -5.39 -19.20 9.44
N LYS A 196 -6.36 -19.53 8.58
CA LYS A 196 -7.79 -19.52 8.90
C LYS A 196 -8.28 -20.78 9.60
N ASN A 197 -7.45 -21.84 9.68
CA ASN A 197 -7.84 -23.12 10.23
C ASN A 197 -8.13 -23.03 11.74
N GLU A 198 -9.30 -23.50 12.16
CA GLU A 198 -9.76 -23.42 13.56
C GLU A 198 -8.84 -24.18 14.53
N THR A 199 -8.27 -25.30 14.12
CA THR A 199 -7.33 -26.07 14.95
C THR A 199 -6.04 -25.28 15.14
N PHE A 200 -5.52 -24.63 14.09
CA PHE A 200 -4.34 -23.77 14.19
C PHE A 200 -4.58 -22.60 15.15
N LYS A 201 -5.71 -21.90 15.01
CA LYS A 201 -6.09 -20.79 15.91
C LYS A 201 -6.25 -21.22 17.35
N ALA A 202 -6.77 -22.42 17.59
CA ALA A 202 -6.91 -22.96 18.95
C ALA A 202 -5.55 -23.29 19.57
N LEU A 203 -4.58 -23.77 18.79
CA LEU A 203 -3.23 -24.12 19.25
C LEU A 203 -2.31 -22.89 19.40
N CYS A 204 -2.52 -21.89 18.59
CA CYS A 204 -1.72 -20.67 18.54
C CYS A 204 -2.62 -19.43 18.73
N PRO A 205 -3.08 -19.13 19.95
CA PRO A 205 -3.93 -17.97 20.17
C PRO A 205 -3.13 -16.67 20.04
N PHE A 206 -3.38 -15.94 18.97
CA PHE A 206 -2.81 -14.61 18.75
C PHE A 206 -3.69 -13.51 19.36
N ALA A 207 -3.09 -12.39 19.76
CA ALA A 207 -3.83 -11.20 20.12
C ALA A 207 -4.49 -10.60 18.87
N LYS A 208 -5.67 -9.97 19.01
CA LYS A 208 -6.37 -9.31 17.89
C LYS A 208 -5.51 -8.34 17.08
N PHE A 209 -4.48 -7.76 17.67
CA PHE A 209 -3.53 -6.88 17.00
C PHE A 209 -2.59 -7.67 16.06
N SER A 210 -2.17 -8.85 16.48
CA SER A 210 -1.30 -9.74 15.69
C SER A 210 -2.02 -10.32 14.49
N GLU A 211 -3.32 -10.66 14.63
CA GLU A 211 -4.16 -11.08 13.50
C GLU A 211 -4.18 -10.03 12.39
N LYS A 212 -4.28 -8.74 12.77
CA LYS A 212 -4.26 -7.61 11.81
C LYS A 212 -2.95 -7.43 11.06
N ARG A 213 -1.87 -8.04 11.52
CA ARG A 213 -0.53 -7.92 10.92
C ARG A 213 -0.03 -9.21 10.29
N HIS A 214 -0.93 -10.20 10.03
CA HIS A 214 -0.60 -11.47 9.41
C HIS A 214 0.48 -12.28 10.13
N GLU A 215 0.56 -12.17 11.46
CA GLU A 215 1.55 -12.90 12.27
C GLU A 215 1.32 -14.40 12.24
N GLU A 216 0.06 -14.84 12.09
CA GLU A 216 -0.30 -16.25 11.90
C GLU A 216 0.33 -16.82 10.62
N GLU A 217 0.21 -16.10 9.51
CA GLU A 217 0.79 -16.50 8.23
C GLU A 217 2.31 -16.50 8.30
N GLU A 218 2.90 -15.52 8.96
CA GLU A 218 4.36 -15.45 9.19
C GLU A 218 4.85 -16.65 10.01
N LEU A 219 4.11 -17.06 11.05
CA LEU A 219 4.47 -18.23 11.86
C LEU A 219 4.42 -19.52 11.03
N ILE A 220 3.37 -19.68 10.23
CA ILE A 220 3.22 -20.85 9.35
C ILE A 220 4.35 -20.88 8.31
N LEU A 221 4.66 -19.74 7.70
CA LEU A 221 5.75 -19.64 6.73
C LEU A 221 7.11 -19.99 7.36
N ARG A 222 7.39 -19.51 8.56
CA ARG A 222 8.61 -19.86 9.31
C ARG A 222 8.68 -21.36 9.62
N PHE A 223 7.56 -21.95 9.95
CA PHE A 223 7.49 -23.41 10.18
C PHE A 223 7.89 -24.20 8.93
N PHE A 224 7.36 -23.85 7.77
CA PHE A 224 7.75 -24.53 6.52
C PHE A 224 9.21 -24.27 6.15
N ALA A 225 9.67 -23.03 6.27
CA ALA A 225 11.08 -22.70 6.05
C ALA A 225 12.02 -23.46 7.00
N PHE A 226 11.61 -23.65 8.26
CA PHE A 226 12.38 -24.43 9.24
C PHE A 226 12.42 -25.91 8.85
N ILE A 227 11.32 -26.52 8.41
CA ILE A 227 11.30 -27.92 7.99
C ILE A 227 12.20 -28.15 6.78
N ASP A 228 12.12 -27.26 5.79
CA ASP A 228 12.91 -27.35 4.56
C ASP A 228 14.42 -27.18 4.82
N ALA A 229 14.78 -26.25 5.68
CA ALA A 229 16.17 -25.97 6.02
C ALA A 229 16.70 -26.74 7.24
N TYR A 230 15.92 -27.67 7.82
CA TYR A 230 16.25 -28.28 9.11
C TYR A 230 17.64 -28.92 9.21
N PRO A 231 18.20 -29.62 8.21
CA PRO A 231 19.53 -30.16 8.29
C PRO A 231 20.63 -29.08 8.36
N ASP A 232 20.42 -27.94 7.72
CA ASP A 232 21.41 -26.88 7.52
C ASP A 232 21.21 -25.68 8.45
N TYR A 233 20.09 -25.64 9.17
CA TYR A 233 19.68 -24.49 10.01
C TYR A 233 20.66 -24.16 11.14
N ARG A 234 21.53 -25.08 11.53
CA ARG A 234 22.55 -24.89 12.55
C ARG A 234 23.70 -23.96 12.10
N GLN A 235 23.76 -23.56 10.83
CA GLN A 235 24.85 -22.76 10.26
C GLN A 235 24.47 -21.30 9.95
N VAL A 236 23.22 -20.92 10.10
CA VAL A 236 22.77 -19.53 9.85
C VAL A 236 22.92 -18.71 11.13
N GLU A 237 24.08 -18.05 11.29
CA GLU A 237 24.21 -16.99 12.30
C GLU A 237 23.23 -15.85 12.01
N TYR A 238 22.35 -15.59 12.96
CA TYR A 238 21.50 -14.41 12.98
C TYR A 238 22.42 -13.17 13.03
N LYS A 239 22.64 -12.51 11.90
CA LYS A 239 23.09 -11.11 11.90
C LYS A 239 21.86 -10.26 12.13
N GLY A 240 21.78 -9.76 13.40
CA GLY A 240 20.75 -8.83 13.87
C GLY A 240 20.78 -7.48 13.19
#